data_7ead322e56c46a90cdbb4571ff602171
#
_entry.id   7ead322e56c46a90cdbb4571ff602171
#
_cell.length_a   1.000
_cell.length_b   1.000
_cell.length_c   1.000
_cell.angle_alpha   90.00
_cell.angle_beta   90.00
_cell.angle_gamma   90.00
#
_symmetry.space_group_name_H-M   'P 1'
#
loop_
_entity.id
_entity.type
_entity.pdbx_description
1 polymer ?
#
loop_
_entity_poly.entity_id
_entity_poly.type
_entity_poly.pdbx_seq_one_letter_code
_entity_poly.pdbx_strand_id
1 'polypeptide(L)'
;MTSRLAIPIDLTLPFWRYGAMFGPSGCAFLLDSAMAPERLGRYSFLGGDPCALLAGRRTGRADLAMDLHLTTWRTADGARLEAAAVRNWFGDPFGALRDLQSEYQPVASGKLPPGGQFQSGLIGYFGYETGYAIEDLPDTGKDDLHLPDLAFMVVDEVLCHDHRTGETTLSLVDRGDSDARVSDWRSRIASCEADTDGQGVGTPNSPGRLEGSGARRAEEPGSRAGRSHGWRRQAPPEIGGADSLPVRAHFTKEEYCSAVQKCREHIFAGDVFEVCLTHRLEMDLPGDPWDLFGDLREINPAPFASWLQFPDFQVVSASPERFLSLDEDRIAESRPIKGTRPRGGGPEEDTRLREELAGSAKDRAENVMIVDLVRNDLGRVAEIGSVSVPELQIIEEYATVFQMVSTVRARLRAGYDAFDLVRACFPGGSMTGAPKIEAMKIIDAIEPVKRGVYSGAIGYFDHDGTMDFSIVIRSIVCKDGRATFGVGGAVVADSDPEAEYQETLDKARALIAAVRALAGEGEAP
;
A
#
# COMPACT_ATOMS: atom_id res chain seq x y z
N MET A 1 4.65 15.91 31.27
CA MET A 1 4.92 14.49 30.93
C MET A 1 3.82 14.08 29.96
N THR A 2 4.18 13.75 28.75
CA THR A 2 3.23 13.30 27.72
C THR A 2 2.85 11.85 28.03
N SER A 3 1.56 11.58 28.23
CA SER A 3 1.01 10.23 28.41
C SER A 3 0.08 9.91 27.24
N ARG A 4 -0.24 8.63 27.03
CA ARG A 4 -1.29 8.23 26.08
C ARG A 4 -2.63 8.17 26.80
N LEU A 5 -3.68 8.66 26.15
CA LEU A 5 -5.07 8.56 26.60
C LEU A 5 -5.84 7.68 25.62
N ALA A 6 -6.78 6.90 26.15
CA ALA A 6 -7.70 6.08 25.38
C ALA A 6 -9.12 6.46 25.78
N ILE A 7 -9.91 6.99 24.85
CA ILE A 7 -11.22 7.57 25.09
C ILE A 7 -12.25 6.82 24.27
N PRO A 8 -13.26 6.20 24.89
CA PRO A 8 -14.35 5.56 24.17
C PRO A 8 -15.13 6.56 23.31
N ILE A 9 -15.45 6.16 22.09
CA ILE A 9 -16.23 6.95 21.12
C ILE A 9 -17.35 6.06 20.60
N ASP A 10 -18.58 6.56 20.66
CA ASP A 10 -19.73 5.91 20.03
C ASP A 10 -19.85 6.38 18.58
N LEU A 11 -20.05 5.45 17.65
CA LEU A 11 -20.22 5.69 16.23
C LEU A 11 -21.57 5.14 15.76
N THR A 12 -22.26 5.85 14.87
CA THR A 12 -23.56 5.45 14.30
C THR A 12 -23.47 4.94 12.87
N LEU A 13 -22.40 5.32 12.15
CA LEU A 13 -22.11 4.87 10.79
C LEU A 13 -21.07 3.74 10.78
N PRO A 14 -20.96 2.97 9.69
CA PRO A 14 -19.83 2.08 9.47
C PRO A 14 -18.49 2.82 9.59
N PHE A 15 -17.52 2.24 10.31
CA PHE A 15 -16.25 2.89 10.68
C PHE A 15 -15.54 3.58 9.50
N TRP A 16 -15.44 2.91 8.36
CA TRP A 16 -14.75 3.45 7.20
C TRP A 16 -15.35 4.78 6.68
N ARG A 17 -16.65 5.02 6.87
CA ARG A 17 -17.32 6.24 6.42
C ARG A 17 -16.74 7.51 7.03
N TYR A 18 -16.16 7.42 8.21
CA TYR A 18 -15.58 8.57 8.91
C TYR A 18 -14.29 9.11 8.28
N GLY A 19 -13.68 8.40 7.33
CA GLY A 19 -12.58 8.94 6.54
C GLY A 19 -12.94 10.20 5.74
N ALA A 20 -14.22 10.37 5.39
CA ALA A 20 -14.73 11.59 4.75
C ALA A 20 -14.58 12.87 5.61
N MET A 21 -14.31 12.75 6.93
CA MET A 21 -14.05 13.90 7.82
C MET A 21 -12.76 14.65 7.45
N PHE A 22 -11.85 14.01 6.75
CA PHE A 22 -10.60 14.61 6.33
C PHE A 22 -10.75 15.18 4.93
N GLY A 23 -10.64 16.50 4.80
CA GLY A 23 -10.80 17.21 3.52
C GLY A 23 -9.68 16.88 2.52
N PRO A 24 -9.87 17.19 1.23
CA PRO A 24 -8.99 16.75 0.13
C PRO A 24 -7.59 17.37 0.14
N SER A 25 -7.32 18.36 0.95
CA SER A 25 -6.04 19.10 0.98
C SER A 25 -5.11 18.72 2.13
N GLY A 26 -5.46 17.69 2.90
CA GLY A 26 -4.69 17.28 4.06
C GLY A 26 -3.92 15.97 3.88
N CYS A 27 -3.25 15.55 4.95
CA CYS A 27 -2.79 14.18 5.10
C CYS A 27 -3.77 13.41 5.97
N ALA A 28 -4.17 12.22 5.52
CA ALA A 28 -5.07 11.34 6.27
C ALA A 28 -4.80 9.88 5.93
N PHE A 29 -5.29 8.98 6.75
CA PHE A 29 -5.19 7.56 6.51
C PHE A 29 -6.41 6.80 7.06
N LEU A 30 -6.75 5.75 6.37
CA LEU A 30 -7.60 4.67 6.86
C LEU A 30 -6.88 3.34 6.57
N LEU A 31 -6.64 2.55 7.60
CA LEU A 31 -6.32 1.13 7.47
C LEU A 31 -7.56 0.37 7.87
N ASP A 32 -8.23 -0.26 6.91
CA ASP A 32 -9.51 -0.92 7.11
C ASP A 32 -9.37 -2.44 7.00
N SER A 33 -9.85 -3.11 8.02
CA SER A 33 -9.86 -4.56 8.08
C SER A 33 -11.26 -5.07 7.79
N ALA A 34 -11.72 -4.90 6.55
CA ALA A 34 -13.07 -5.26 6.13
C ALA A 34 -13.35 -6.76 6.16
N MET A 35 -12.32 -7.62 6.33
CA MET A 35 -12.42 -9.08 6.25
C MET A 35 -11.64 -9.81 7.33
N ALA A 36 -12.14 -10.98 7.71
CA ALA A 36 -11.48 -11.95 8.58
C ALA A 36 -11.05 -11.41 9.97
N PRO A 37 -11.95 -10.77 10.75
CA PRO A 37 -11.60 -10.19 12.06
C PRO A 37 -11.06 -11.23 13.05
N GLU A 38 -11.37 -12.51 12.83
CA GLU A 38 -10.90 -13.61 13.67
C GLU A 38 -9.40 -13.89 13.51
N ARG A 39 -8.78 -13.51 12.36
CA ARG A 39 -7.44 -13.94 12.02
C ARG A 39 -6.48 -12.80 11.68
N LEU A 40 -6.85 -11.89 10.78
CA LEU A 40 -5.98 -10.83 10.26
C LEU A 40 -6.52 -9.43 10.50
N GLY A 41 -7.84 -9.26 10.45
CA GLY A 41 -8.52 -7.98 10.36
C GLY A 41 -9.23 -7.56 11.64
N ARG A 42 -8.62 -7.72 12.81
CA ARG A 42 -9.30 -7.38 14.07
C ARG A 42 -9.55 -5.89 14.22
N TYR A 43 -8.61 -5.05 13.79
CA TYR A 43 -8.68 -3.61 14.03
C TYR A 43 -8.70 -2.83 12.72
N SER A 44 -9.50 -1.75 12.70
CA SER A 44 -9.38 -0.67 11.72
C SER A 44 -8.90 0.60 12.40
N PHE A 45 -8.08 1.39 11.69
CA PHE A 45 -7.46 2.62 12.21
C PHE A 45 -7.73 3.78 11.28
N LEU A 46 -8.11 4.92 11.84
CA LEU A 46 -8.40 6.14 11.11
C LEU A 46 -7.73 7.33 11.78
N GLY A 47 -7.15 8.21 10.99
CA GLY A 47 -6.57 9.44 11.48
C GLY A 47 -6.17 10.39 10.35
N GLY A 48 -5.70 11.55 10.76
CA GLY A 48 -5.21 12.58 9.82
C GLY A 48 -4.53 13.70 10.57
N ASP A 49 -4.27 14.79 9.86
CA ASP A 49 -3.64 15.97 10.44
C ASP A 49 -2.35 15.64 11.24
N PRO A 50 -1.36 14.99 10.60
CA PRO A 50 -0.16 14.50 11.28
C PRO A 50 0.69 15.64 11.87
N CYS A 51 1.48 15.33 12.90
CA CYS A 51 2.47 16.26 13.46
C CYS A 51 3.61 16.55 12.48
N ALA A 52 3.96 15.56 11.68
CA ALA A 52 4.99 15.66 10.66
C ALA A 52 4.76 14.68 9.50
N LEU A 53 5.33 14.99 8.35
CA LEU A 53 5.40 14.13 7.17
C LEU A 53 6.85 14.03 6.73
N LEU A 54 7.42 12.85 6.74
CA LEU A 54 8.69 12.53 6.12
C LEU A 54 8.43 11.91 4.75
N ALA A 55 8.98 12.51 3.70
CA ALA A 55 9.03 11.95 2.36
C ALA A 55 10.50 11.74 1.96
N GLY A 56 10.80 10.65 1.27
CA GLY A 56 12.12 10.34 0.80
C GLY A 56 12.12 9.95 -0.67
N ARG A 57 13.13 10.40 -1.41
CA ARG A 57 13.30 10.06 -2.82
C ARG A 57 14.75 9.75 -3.15
N ARG A 58 14.99 8.72 -3.91
CA ARG A 58 16.31 8.42 -4.43
C ARG A 58 16.74 9.43 -5.50
N THR A 59 18.03 9.70 -5.51
CA THR A 59 18.65 10.66 -6.45
C THR A 59 19.61 10.01 -7.45
N GLY A 60 19.65 8.66 -7.52
CA GLY A 60 20.59 7.92 -8.37
C GLY A 60 22.05 7.98 -7.88
N ARG A 61 22.30 8.37 -6.62
CA ARG A 61 23.63 8.39 -6.01
C ARG A 61 24.07 6.98 -5.58
N ALA A 62 25.35 6.73 -5.66
CA ALA A 62 25.95 5.43 -5.30
C ALA A 62 26.02 5.16 -3.77
N ASP A 63 25.63 6.13 -2.93
CA ASP A 63 25.76 6.06 -1.46
C ASP A 63 24.56 5.50 -0.72
N LEU A 64 23.59 4.92 -1.44
CA LEU A 64 22.33 4.37 -0.91
C LEU A 64 21.48 5.38 -0.12
N ALA A 65 21.86 6.65 -0.11
CA ALA A 65 21.13 7.73 0.58
C ALA A 65 19.94 8.21 -0.24
N MET A 66 18.93 8.73 0.46
CA MET A 66 17.78 9.41 -0.12
C MET A 66 17.84 10.91 0.13
N ASP A 67 17.25 11.68 -0.78
CA ASP A 67 16.85 13.06 -0.51
C ASP A 67 15.60 13.01 0.37
N LEU A 68 15.74 13.45 1.62
CA LEU A 68 14.72 13.36 2.64
C LEU A 68 14.14 14.76 2.89
N HIS A 69 12.81 14.82 2.89
CA HIS A 69 12.03 16.03 3.09
C HIS A 69 11.09 15.83 4.29
N LEU A 70 11.32 16.59 5.35
CA LEU A 70 10.48 16.60 6.54
C LEU A 70 9.71 17.90 6.61
N THR A 71 8.38 17.81 6.58
CA THR A 71 7.47 18.90 6.87
C THR A 71 6.91 18.69 8.28
N THR A 72 6.96 19.69 9.13
CA THR A 72 6.33 19.67 10.46
C THR A 72 5.25 20.73 10.55
N TRP A 73 4.20 20.45 11.31
CA TRP A 73 3.08 21.38 11.53
C TRP A 73 2.96 21.70 13.00
N ARG A 74 2.44 22.90 13.31
CA ARG A 74 2.08 23.31 14.66
C ARG A 74 0.58 23.56 14.73
N THR A 75 -0.05 23.15 15.81
CA THR A 75 -1.39 23.62 16.17
C THR A 75 -1.29 25.03 16.70
N ALA A 76 -2.00 25.98 16.11
CA ALA A 76 -2.23 27.30 16.67
C ALA A 76 -3.71 27.39 17.07
N ASP A 77 -3.98 27.56 18.35
CA ASP A 77 -5.30 27.87 18.94
C ASP A 77 -6.48 26.96 18.50
N GLY A 78 -6.23 25.64 18.35
CA GLY A 78 -7.27 24.67 17.97
C GLY A 78 -7.67 24.70 16.49
N ALA A 79 -7.03 25.53 15.67
CA ALA A 79 -7.19 25.56 14.22
C ALA A 79 -5.92 25.05 13.55
N ARG A 80 -6.10 24.35 12.45
CA ARG A 80 -5.07 23.62 11.70
C ARG A 80 -4.06 24.56 11.02
N LEU A 81 -2.85 24.37 11.27
CA LEU A 81 -1.63 23.87 10.65
C LEU A 81 -1.14 24.74 9.47
N GLU A 82 -0.43 25.80 9.77
CA GLU A 82 0.61 26.30 8.86
C GLU A 82 1.85 25.41 8.98
N ALA A 83 2.53 25.08 7.88
CA ALA A 83 3.79 24.36 7.92
C ALA A 83 4.79 25.14 8.80
N ALA A 84 5.14 24.56 9.96
CA ALA A 84 5.97 25.23 10.94
C ALA A 84 7.44 25.25 10.54
N ALA A 85 7.92 24.16 9.90
CA ALA A 85 9.25 24.03 9.37
C ALA A 85 9.32 22.99 8.25
N VAL A 86 10.26 23.23 7.33
CA VAL A 86 10.64 22.27 6.30
C VAL A 86 12.14 22.05 6.42
N ARG A 87 12.57 20.78 6.46
CA ARG A 87 13.98 20.39 6.51
C ARG A 87 14.29 19.39 5.41
N ASN A 88 15.36 19.63 4.66
CA ASN A 88 15.85 18.73 3.61
C ASN A 88 17.26 18.28 3.95
N TRP A 89 17.56 17.00 3.77
CA TRP A 89 18.91 16.45 3.92
C TRP A 89 19.06 15.14 3.14
N PHE A 90 20.29 14.72 2.91
CA PHE A 90 20.60 13.39 2.40
C PHE A 90 20.92 12.45 3.56
N GLY A 91 20.35 11.24 3.56
CA GLY A 91 20.59 10.30 4.64
C GLY A 91 19.99 8.93 4.42
N ASP A 92 20.29 8.05 5.38
CA ASP A 92 19.65 6.72 5.46
C ASP A 92 18.17 6.88 5.84
N PRO A 93 17.22 6.40 5.02
CA PRO A 93 15.79 6.55 5.30
C PRO A 93 15.35 5.82 6.58
N PHE A 94 15.93 4.66 6.88
CA PHE A 94 15.57 3.89 8.09
C PHE A 94 16.08 4.56 9.37
N GLY A 95 17.28 5.14 9.30
CA GLY A 95 17.81 5.98 10.37
C GLY A 95 16.94 7.20 10.63
N ALA A 96 16.51 7.88 9.56
CA ALA A 96 15.63 9.04 9.66
C ALA A 96 14.26 8.70 10.28
N LEU A 97 13.66 7.56 9.92
CA LEU A 97 12.41 7.10 10.50
C LEU A 97 12.57 6.74 11.99
N ARG A 98 13.68 6.10 12.37
CA ARG A 98 14.02 5.78 13.77
C ARG A 98 14.19 7.04 14.62
N ASP A 99 14.92 8.03 14.10
CA ASP A 99 15.11 9.32 14.77
C ASP A 99 13.78 10.03 14.95
N LEU A 100 12.95 10.05 13.91
CA LEU A 100 11.64 10.68 13.94
C LEU A 100 10.69 9.99 14.94
N GLN A 101 10.65 8.66 14.97
CA GLN A 101 9.89 7.91 15.97
C GLN A 101 10.34 8.25 17.39
N SER A 102 11.65 8.36 17.62
CA SER A 102 12.22 8.70 18.93
C SER A 102 11.91 10.15 19.33
N GLU A 103 11.94 11.09 18.40
CA GLU A 103 11.65 12.51 18.64
C GLU A 103 10.20 12.73 19.11
N TYR A 104 9.25 11.97 18.57
CA TYR A 104 7.82 12.10 18.87
C TYR A 104 7.31 11.09 19.91
N GLN A 105 8.18 10.23 20.44
CA GLN A 105 7.80 9.21 21.40
C GLN A 105 7.23 9.83 22.71
N PRO A 106 6.08 9.37 23.21
CA PRO A 106 5.55 9.79 24.50
C PRO A 106 6.50 9.44 25.65
N VAL A 107 6.70 10.37 26.60
CA VAL A 107 7.65 10.21 27.73
C VAL A 107 7.18 9.15 28.74
N ALA A 108 5.89 8.89 28.83
CA ALA A 108 5.32 7.87 29.70
C ALA A 108 4.37 6.97 28.89
N SER A 109 4.70 5.69 28.81
CA SER A 109 3.75 4.67 28.38
C SER A 109 2.76 4.43 29.52
N GLY A 110 1.55 5.03 29.44
CA GLY A 110 0.41 4.49 30.19
C GLY A 110 0.27 3.00 29.83
N LYS A 111 -0.26 2.17 30.73
CA LYS A 111 -0.60 0.79 30.39
C LYS A 111 -1.54 0.81 29.18
N LEU A 112 -1.03 0.39 28.03
CA LEU A 112 -1.81 0.21 26.83
C LEU A 112 -2.88 -0.87 27.04
N PRO A 113 -4.06 -0.77 26.41
CA PRO A 113 -4.95 -1.92 26.34
C PRO A 113 -4.17 -3.10 25.75
N PRO A 114 -4.26 -4.30 26.32
CA PRO A 114 -3.56 -5.45 25.79
C PRO A 114 -4.08 -5.77 24.38
N GLY A 115 -3.18 -5.94 23.40
CA GLY A 115 -3.54 -6.55 22.13
C GLY A 115 -3.14 -5.86 20.84
N GLY A 116 -1.98 -5.17 20.77
CA GLY A 116 -1.39 -4.82 19.46
C GLY A 116 -2.19 -3.78 18.64
N GLN A 117 -2.87 -2.85 19.27
CA GLN A 117 -3.58 -1.75 18.63
C GLN A 117 -2.60 -0.64 18.28
N PHE A 118 -2.61 -0.17 17.03
CA PHE A 118 -1.90 1.06 16.66
C PHE A 118 -2.53 2.26 17.37
N GLN A 119 -1.74 2.99 18.13
CA GLN A 119 -2.22 4.10 18.95
C GLN A 119 -1.58 5.44 18.60
N SER A 120 -0.33 5.43 18.19
CA SER A 120 0.44 6.59 17.77
C SER A 120 1.78 6.14 17.21
N GLY A 121 2.34 6.87 16.28
CA GLY A 121 3.64 6.53 15.69
C GLY A 121 3.74 6.98 14.25
N LEU A 122 4.34 6.15 13.43
CA LEU A 122 4.55 6.40 12.01
C LEU A 122 3.58 5.55 11.19
N ILE A 123 2.89 6.17 10.24
CA ILE A 123 2.03 5.48 9.28
C ILE A 123 2.30 5.97 7.87
N GLY A 124 2.38 5.06 6.90
CA GLY A 124 2.69 5.43 5.53
C GLY A 124 3.06 4.24 4.67
N TYR A 125 3.97 4.46 3.74
CA TYR A 125 4.40 3.42 2.83
C TYR A 125 5.90 3.48 2.52
N PHE A 126 6.43 2.31 2.18
CA PHE A 126 7.66 2.14 1.42
C PHE A 126 7.28 1.78 -0.01
N GLY A 127 7.70 2.57 -1.00
CA GLY A 127 7.62 2.21 -2.42
C GLY A 127 8.68 1.17 -2.76
N TYR A 128 8.49 0.43 -3.85
CA TYR A 128 9.40 -0.64 -4.27
C TYR A 128 10.86 -0.17 -4.38
N GLU A 129 11.06 1.04 -4.87
CA GLU A 129 12.38 1.63 -5.07
C GLU A 129 13.12 1.98 -3.76
N THR A 130 12.45 1.92 -2.60
CA THR A 130 13.17 1.94 -1.30
C THR A 130 14.17 0.79 -1.19
N GLY A 131 13.93 -0.34 -1.89
CA GLY A 131 14.88 -1.45 -2.00
C GLY A 131 16.26 -1.04 -2.54
N TYR A 132 16.30 -0.02 -3.37
CA TYR A 132 17.55 0.53 -3.93
C TYR A 132 18.34 1.40 -2.92
N ALA A 133 17.76 1.74 -1.77
CA ALA A 133 18.47 2.32 -0.64
C ALA A 133 18.99 1.23 0.34
N ILE A 134 18.65 -0.04 0.08
CA ILE A 134 19.09 -1.20 0.87
C ILE A 134 20.19 -1.96 0.13
N GLU A 135 20.02 -2.17 -1.17
CA GLU A 135 20.88 -2.95 -2.04
C GLU A 135 21.37 -2.09 -3.21
N ASP A 136 22.61 -2.31 -3.64
CA ASP A 136 23.17 -1.63 -4.82
C ASP A 136 22.61 -2.25 -6.11
N LEU A 137 21.68 -1.53 -6.73
CA LEU A 137 20.93 -1.95 -7.92
C LEU A 137 21.10 -0.95 -9.08
N PRO A 138 20.95 -1.39 -10.35
CA PRO A 138 21.22 -0.54 -11.52
C PRO A 138 20.44 0.76 -11.60
N ASP A 139 19.18 0.83 -11.19
CA ASP A 139 18.31 2.03 -11.21
C ASP A 139 18.14 2.64 -12.63
N THR A 140 17.77 1.80 -13.59
CA THR A 140 17.63 2.19 -15.01
C THR A 140 16.20 2.50 -15.44
N GLY A 141 15.20 2.05 -14.67
CA GLY A 141 13.77 2.26 -14.94
C GLY A 141 13.40 3.75 -14.93
N LYS A 142 12.50 4.14 -15.85
CA LYS A 142 12.02 5.51 -15.92
C LYS A 142 11.08 5.85 -14.76
N ASP A 143 11.42 6.88 -13.98
CA ASP A 143 10.52 7.50 -13.01
C ASP A 143 9.67 8.58 -13.69
N ASP A 144 8.42 8.30 -13.99
CA ASP A 144 7.48 9.20 -14.66
C ASP A 144 6.31 9.65 -13.78
N LEU A 145 6.08 8.99 -12.64
CA LEU A 145 5.07 9.40 -11.66
C LEU A 145 5.60 10.45 -10.67
N HIS A 146 6.93 10.50 -10.50
CA HIS A 146 7.58 11.43 -9.57
C HIS A 146 7.01 11.36 -8.16
N LEU A 147 6.71 10.14 -7.68
CA LEU A 147 6.27 9.90 -6.32
C LEU A 147 7.47 9.81 -5.36
N PRO A 148 7.29 10.12 -4.07
CA PRO A 148 8.27 9.73 -3.07
C PRO A 148 8.47 8.21 -3.05
N ASP A 149 9.71 7.73 -2.88
CA ASP A 149 10.00 6.30 -2.70
C ASP A 149 9.57 5.81 -1.32
N LEU A 150 9.41 6.72 -0.35
CA LEU A 150 8.74 6.49 0.92
C LEU A 150 8.01 7.76 1.37
N ALA A 151 6.90 7.59 2.10
CA ALA A 151 6.23 8.69 2.78
C ALA A 151 5.57 8.19 4.07
N PHE A 152 5.91 8.82 5.20
CA PHE A 152 5.41 8.49 6.52
C PHE A 152 4.90 9.72 7.27
N MET A 153 3.67 9.63 7.72
CA MET A 153 3.03 10.59 8.64
C MET A 153 3.39 10.23 10.07
N VAL A 154 3.73 11.22 10.89
CA VAL A 154 3.81 11.08 12.36
C VAL A 154 2.45 11.43 12.93
N VAL A 155 1.81 10.48 13.56
CA VAL A 155 0.46 10.65 14.13
C VAL A 155 0.44 10.43 15.63
N ASP A 156 -0.25 11.30 16.32
CA ASP A 156 -0.45 11.26 17.77
C ASP A 156 -1.94 11.19 18.17
N GLU A 157 -2.81 11.03 17.17
CA GLU A 157 -4.26 10.79 17.29
C GLU A 157 -4.67 9.68 16.33
N VAL A 158 -5.29 8.63 16.88
CA VAL A 158 -5.77 7.49 16.09
C VAL A 158 -7.12 7.04 16.62
N LEU A 159 -8.13 7.02 15.77
CA LEU A 159 -9.39 6.34 16.05
C LEU A 159 -9.22 4.87 15.68
N CYS A 160 -9.44 3.99 16.65
CA CYS A 160 -9.30 2.54 16.52
C CYS A 160 -10.64 1.86 16.73
N HIS A 161 -11.04 0.98 15.80
CA HIS A 161 -12.24 0.16 15.92
C HIS A 161 -11.86 -1.32 16.04
N ASP A 162 -12.33 -1.99 17.09
CA ASP A 162 -12.18 -3.44 17.28
C ASP A 162 -13.40 -4.17 16.72
N HIS A 163 -13.24 -4.84 15.58
CA HIS A 163 -14.31 -5.58 14.89
C HIS A 163 -14.85 -6.78 15.69
N ARG A 164 -14.12 -7.26 16.72
CA ARG A 164 -14.58 -8.36 17.59
C ARG A 164 -15.51 -7.89 18.69
N THR A 165 -15.21 -6.74 19.30
CA THR A 165 -16.02 -6.18 20.41
C THR A 165 -17.03 -5.16 19.92
N GLY A 166 -16.82 -4.56 18.75
CA GLY A 166 -17.59 -3.42 18.24
C GLY A 166 -17.23 -2.10 18.91
N GLU A 167 -16.23 -2.08 19.78
CA GLU A 167 -15.82 -0.89 20.50
C GLU A 167 -14.93 0.01 19.63
N THR A 168 -15.12 1.31 19.76
CA THR A 168 -14.25 2.31 19.13
C THR A 168 -13.59 3.16 20.20
N THR A 169 -12.29 3.39 20.03
CA THR A 169 -11.46 4.16 20.96
C THR A 169 -10.65 5.19 20.22
N LEU A 170 -10.70 6.45 20.65
CA LEU A 170 -9.76 7.48 20.25
C LEU A 170 -8.52 7.40 21.15
N SER A 171 -7.40 7.03 20.58
CA SER A 171 -6.08 7.11 21.21
C SER A 171 -5.45 8.44 20.89
N LEU A 172 -4.91 9.14 21.88
CA LEU A 172 -4.17 10.38 21.67
C LEU A 172 -2.99 10.52 22.64
N VAL A 173 -1.94 11.19 22.19
CA VAL A 173 -0.82 11.59 23.02
C VAL A 173 -1.17 12.90 23.71
N ASP A 174 -1.26 12.90 25.05
CA ASP A 174 -1.59 14.08 25.84
C ASP A 174 -0.42 15.09 25.83
N ARG A 175 -0.66 16.26 25.28
CA ARG A 175 0.27 17.39 25.24
C ARG A 175 -0.22 18.58 26.10
N GLY A 176 -1.27 18.38 26.89
CA GLY A 176 -1.93 19.41 27.70
C GLY A 176 -3.12 20.08 26.98
N ASP A 177 -3.51 19.58 25.81
CA ASP A 177 -4.59 20.08 24.96
C ASP A 177 -5.67 19.01 24.66
N SER A 178 -5.65 17.91 25.38
CA SER A 178 -6.45 16.71 25.11
C SER A 178 -7.95 16.98 25.05
N ASP A 179 -8.49 17.81 25.95
CA ASP A 179 -9.93 18.11 26.00
C ASP A 179 -10.38 18.83 24.71
N ALA A 180 -9.58 19.77 24.21
CA ALA A 180 -9.87 20.49 22.97
C ALA A 180 -9.84 19.55 21.76
N ARG A 181 -8.84 18.65 21.68
CA ARG A 181 -8.69 17.68 20.60
C ARG A 181 -9.83 16.65 20.60
N VAL A 182 -10.21 16.14 21.75
CA VAL A 182 -11.36 15.23 21.90
C VAL A 182 -12.66 15.92 21.47
N SER A 183 -12.83 17.20 21.83
CA SER A 183 -13.99 18.00 21.41
C SER A 183 -14.03 18.18 19.89
N ASP A 184 -12.87 18.43 19.25
CA ASP A 184 -12.77 18.54 17.78
C ASP A 184 -13.14 17.22 17.09
N TRP A 185 -12.60 16.09 17.56
CA TRP A 185 -12.96 14.77 17.03
C TRP A 185 -14.47 14.49 17.13
N ARG A 186 -15.08 14.76 18.29
CA ARG A 186 -16.53 14.59 18.48
C ARG A 186 -17.35 15.50 17.56
N SER A 187 -16.88 16.72 17.33
CA SER A 187 -17.54 17.66 16.41
C SER A 187 -17.48 17.17 14.96
N ARG A 188 -16.33 16.68 14.50
CA ARG A 188 -16.15 16.12 13.14
C ARG A 188 -17.00 14.86 12.95
N ILE A 189 -17.03 13.97 13.94
CA ILE A 189 -17.87 12.76 13.92
C ILE A 189 -19.34 13.15 13.80
N ALA A 190 -19.84 14.06 14.65
CA ALA A 190 -21.21 14.51 14.61
C ALA A 190 -21.59 15.18 13.28
N SER A 191 -20.69 15.97 12.69
CA SER A 191 -20.90 16.56 11.37
C SER A 191 -21.01 15.50 10.27
N CYS A 192 -20.12 14.48 10.29
CA CYS A 192 -20.16 13.38 9.33
C CYS A 192 -21.48 12.57 9.42
N GLU A 193 -21.97 12.34 10.65
CA GLU A 193 -23.25 11.65 10.88
C GLU A 193 -24.45 12.47 10.41
N ALA A 194 -24.44 13.80 10.65
CA ALA A 194 -25.52 14.69 10.23
C ALA A 194 -25.63 14.83 8.71
N ASP A 195 -24.52 14.85 8.00
CA ASP A 195 -24.49 14.94 6.53
C ASP A 195 -25.10 13.70 5.87
N THR A 196 -25.05 12.55 6.53
CA THR A 196 -25.57 11.27 6.02
C THR A 196 -27.09 11.15 6.23
N ASP A 197 -27.65 11.75 7.27
CA ASP A 197 -29.11 11.75 7.53
C ASP A 197 -29.90 12.64 6.56
N GLY A 198 -29.22 13.58 5.88
CA GLY A 198 -29.81 14.55 4.94
C GLY A 198 -29.84 14.14 3.47
N GLN A 199 -29.10 13.10 3.09
CA GLN A 199 -28.98 12.67 1.69
C GLN A 199 -29.04 11.14 1.59
N GLY A 200 -30.12 10.63 0.97
CA GLY A 200 -30.07 9.29 0.42
C GLY A 200 -28.93 9.20 -0.60
N VAL A 201 -27.92 8.41 -0.29
CA VAL A 201 -26.80 7.98 -1.15
C VAL A 201 -26.41 9.01 -2.23
N GLY A 202 -25.69 10.03 -1.83
CA GLY A 202 -25.11 11.02 -2.73
C GLY A 202 -24.01 11.76 -2.00
N THR A 203 -22.81 11.77 -2.57
CA THR A 203 -21.58 12.38 -2.05
C THR A 203 -21.77 13.83 -1.61
N PRO A 204 -21.25 14.27 -0.46
CA PRO A 204 -21.16 15.70 -0.13
C PRO A 204 -20.03 16.35 -0.93
N ASN A 205 -20.40 17.38 -1.68
CA ASN A 205 -19.56 18.37 -2.35
C ASN A 205 -18.84 18.00 -3.65
N SER A 206 -19.62 17.99 -4.74
CA SER A 206 -19.06 18.49 -6.01
C SER A 206 -18.97 20.02 -5.91
N PRO A 207 -17.84 20.67 -6.20
CA PRO A 207 -17.75 22.12 -6.26
C PRO A 207 -18.63 22.62 -7.40
N GLY A 208 -19.54 23.54 -7.07
CA GLY A 208 -20.45 24.18 -8.01
C GLY A 208 -19.68 24.74 -9.22
N ARG A 209 -20.22 24.43 -10.38
CA ARG A 209 -19.83 24.98 -11.68
C ARG A 209 -19.79 26.51 -11.57
N LEU A 210 -18.61 27.09 -11.53
CA LEU A 210 -18.43 28.51 -11.79
C LEU A 210 -18.44 28.72 -13.31
N GLU A 211 -19.53 29.33 -13.79
CA GLU A 211 -19.63 29.82 -15.16
C GLU A 211 -18.60 30.95 -15.39
N GLY A 212 -17.91 30.84 -16.47
CA GLY A 212 -17.23 31.74 -17.35
C GLY A 212 -16.82 33.13 -16.88
N SER A 213 -15.50 33.35 -16.87
CA SER A 213 -14.95 34.62 -17.33
C SER A 213 -13.65 34.37 -18.09
N GLY A 214 -13.62 34.83 -19.34
CA GLY A 214 -12.50 34.64 -20.24
C GLY A 214 -11.23 35.34 -19.79
N ALA A 215 -10.12 34.62 -19.84
CA ALA A 215 -8.79 35.19 -19.75
C ALA A 215 -8.03 34.94 -21.06
N ARG A 216 -7.51 36.03 -21.61
CA ARG A 216 -6.77 36.15 -22.86
C ARG A 216 -5.44 35.40 -22.77
N ARG A 217 -5.10 34.71 -23.86
CA ARG A 217 -3.75 34.16 -24.11
C ARG A 217 -2.74 35.32 -24.14
N ALA A 218 -1.66 35.16 -23.37
CA ALA A 218 -0.42 35.90 -23.56
C ALA A 218 0.56 35.02 -24.37
N GLU A 219 1.06 35.57 -25.47
CA GLU A 219 2.11 34.98 -26.30
C GLU A 219 3.48 35.18 -25.63
N GLU A 220 4.28 34.12 -25.54
CA GLU A 220 5.69 34.18 -25.17
C GLU A 220 6.60 33.98 -26.41
N PRO A 221 7.76 34.67 -26.48
CA PRO A 221 8.63 34.64 -27.65
C PRO A 221 9.67 33.51 -27.58
N GLY A 222 9.98 33.01 -28.77
CA GLY A 222 10.81 31.90 -29.11
C GLY A 222 12.18 31.74 -28.47
N SER A 223 12.58 30.51 -28.22
CA SER A 223 13.97 30.10 -28.05
C SER A 223 14.32 28.92 -28.97
N ARG A 224 15.56 28.95 -29.41
CA ARG A 224 16.16 28.25 -30.54
C ARG A 224 16.17 26.70 -30.43
N ALA A 225 16.01 26.10 -31.58
CA ALA A 225 16.06 24.66 -31.84
C ALA A 225 17.40 24.01 -31.48
N GLY A 226 17.33 22.99 -30.58
CA GLY A 226 18.32 21.94 -30.50
C GLY A 226 17.71 20.66 -31.12
N ARG A 227 18.41 20.08 -32.09
CA ARG A 227 17.98 18.84 -32.79
C ARG A 227 18.09 17.66 -31.83
N SER A 228 16.97 17.19 -31.30
CA SER A 228 16.85 15.90 -30.63
C SER A 228 16.23 14.89 -31.60
N HIS A 229 16.82 13.72 -31.73
CA HIS A 229 16.31 12.61 -32.52
C HIS A 229 14.95 12.19 -31.94
N GLY A 230 13.91 12.43 -32.73
CA GLY A 230 12.53 12.19 -32.33
C GLY A 230 12.18 10.71 -32.41
N TRP A 231 12.08 10.07 -31.25
CA TRP A 231 11.20 8.93 -31.10
C TRP A 231 9.76 9.45 -31.09
N ARG A 232 8.99 9.18 -32.12
CA ARG A 232 7.55 9.39 -32.11
C ARG A 232 6.98 8.45 -31.06
N ARG A 233 6.48 9.01 -29.95
CA ARG A 233 5.70 8.27 -28.97
C ARG A 233 4.41 7.80 -29.67
N GLN A 234 4.28 6.49 -29.91
CA GLN A 234 2.97 5.89 -30.09
C GLN A 234 2.27 5.95 -28.73
N ALA A 235 0.99 6.33 -28.73
CA ALA A 235 0.17 6.25 -27.52
C ALA A 235 0.16 4.78 -27.05
N PRO A 236 0.18 4.53 -25.71
CA PRO A 236 0.10 3.17 -25.20
C PRO A 236 -1.17 2.48 -25.71
N PRO A 237 -1.14 1.15 -25.94
CA PRO A 237 -2.28 0.41 -26.44
C PRO A 237 -3.46 0.49 -25.47
N GLU A 238 -4.66 0.72 -26.01
CA GLU A 238 -5.89 0.77 -25.26
C GLU A 238 -6.49 -0.64 -25.13
N ILE A 239 -6.90 -1.00 -23.92
CA ILE A 239 -7.59 -2.26 -23.61
C ILE A 239 -9.03 -1.90 -23.25
N GLY A 240 -10.01 -2.24 -24.11
CA GLY A 240 -11.44 -1.99 -23.85
C GLY A 240 -12.27 -1.77 -25.10
N GLY A 241 -13.60 -1.81 -24.94
CA GLY A 241 -14.56 -1.48 -26.00
C GLY A 241 -14.69 0.03 -26.23
N ALA A 242 -15.22 0.43 -27.39
CA ALA A 242 -15.30 1.84 -27.82
C ALA A 242 -16.15 2.76 -26.93
N ASP A 243 -16.96 2.21 -26.02
CA ASP A 243 -17.93 2.94 -25.19
C ASP A 243 -17.56 2.95 -23.69
N SER A 244 -16.35 2.52 -23.29
CA SER A 244 -15.92 2.50 -21.89
C SER A 244 -14.61 3.27 -21.69
N LEU A 245 -14.36 3.75 -20.45
CA LEU A 245 -13.11 4.40 -20.09
C LEU A 245 -11.90 3.57 -20.54
N PRO A 246 -10.99 4.12 -21.36
CA PRO A 246 -9.87 3.37 -21.92
C PRO A 246 -8.85 3.02 -20.83
N VAL A 247 -8.30 1.81 -20.92
CA VAL A 247 -7.17 1.36 -20.12
C VAL A 247 -5.91 1.43 -20.98
N ARG A 248 -4.91 2.18 -20.52
CA ARG A 248 -3.60 2.28 -21.17
C ARG A 248 -2.61 1.37 -20.45
N ALA A 249 -1.81 0.61 -21.19
CA ALA A 249 -0.80 -0.27 -20.62
C ALA A 249 0.62 0.19 -21.02
N HIS A 250 1.60 0.05 -20.12
CA HIS A 250 3.00 0.38 -20.40
C HIS A 250 3.74 -0.69 -21.23
N PHE A 251 3.17 -1.91 -21.30
CA PHE A 251 3.54 -2.93 -22.28
C PHE A 251 2.35 -3.23 -23.19
N THR A 252 2.60 -3.43 -24.47
CA THR A 252 1.67 -4.17 -25.34
C THR A 252 1.66 -5.64 -24.94
N LYS A 253 0.68 -6.43 -25.42
CA LYS A 253 0.67 -7.88 -25.20
C LYS A 253 1.97 -8.52 -25.70
N GLU A 254 2.42 -8.14 -26.89
CA GLU A 254 3.63 -8.67 -27.54
C GLU A 254 4.89 -8.32 -26.74
N GLU A 255 4.99 -7.09 -26.25
CA GLU A 255 6.11 -6.65 -25.42
C GLU A 255 6.15 -7.39 -24.09
N TYR A 256 4.98 -7.58 -23.41
CA TYR A 256 4.89 -8.34 -22.16
C TYR A 256 5.27 -9.81 -22.39
N CYS A 257 4.74 -10.46 -23.43
CA CYS A 257 5.11 -11.84 -23.77
C CYS A 257 6.61 -11.97 -24.07
N SER A 258 7.20 -10.97 -24.74
CA SER A 258 8.66 -10.93 -24.97
C SER A 258 9.43 -10.76 -23.66
N ALA A 259 8.93 -9.94 -22.72
CA ALA A 259 9.51 -9.78 -21.39
C ALA A 259 9.45 -11.07 -20.57
N VAL A 260 8.33 -11.80 -20.59
CA VAL A 260 8.22 -13.14 -20.01
C VAL A 260 9.26 -14.08 -20.58
N GLN A 261 9.46 -14.08 -21.91
CA GLN A 261 10.46 -14.93 -22.54
C GLN A 261 11.89 -14.59 -22.09
N LYS A 262 12.23 -13.30 -21.92
CA LYS A 262 13.53 -12.87 -21.37
C LYS A 262 13.71 -13.36 -19.92
N CYS A 263 12.68 -13.26 -19.07
CA CYS A 263 12.75 -13.83 -17.72
C CYS A 263 13.04 -15.34 -17.75
N ARG A 264 12.38 -16.09 -18.65
CA ARG A 264 12.65 -17.53 -18.83
C ARG A 264 14.08 -17.83 -19.29
N GLU A 265 14.64 -16.98 -20.14
CA GLU A 265 16.06 -17.11 -20.58
C GLU A 265 17.01 -17.01 -19.38
N HIS A 266 16.80 -16.05 -18.46
CA HIS A 266 17.55 -15.94 -17.22
C HIS A 266 17.35 -17.15 -16.30
N ILE A 267 16.13 -17.69 -16.21
CA ILE A 267 15.84 -18.91 -15.44
C ILE A 267 16.57 -20.10 -16.02
N PHE A 268 16.54 -20.31 -17.34
CA PHE A 268 17.27 -21.40 -18.00
C PHE A 268 18.80 -21.24 -17.95
N ALA A 269 19.30 -20.00 -17.88
CA ALA A 269 20.72 -19.72 -17.65
C ALA A 269 21.15 -20.05 -16.22
N GLY A 270 20.20 -20.19 -15.28
CA GLY A 270 20.45 -20.48 -13.88
C GLY A 270 20.72 -19.23 -13.03
N ASP A 271 20.40 -18.04 -13.53
CA ASP A 271 20.56 -16.78 -12.81
C ASP A 271 19.54 -16.67 -11.66
N VAL A 272 18.30 -17.10 -11.92
CA VAL A 272 17.17 -17.06 -10.97
C VAL A 272 16.27 -18.28 -11.13
N PHE A 273 15.44 -18.55 -10.14
CA PHE A 273 14.39 -19.59 -10.18
C PHE A 273 13.02 -19.00 -10.56
N GLU A 274 12.77 -17.76 -10.16
CA GLU A 274 11.50 -17.04 -10.34
C GLU A 274 11.78 -15.54 -10.48
N VAL A 275 11.02 -14.87 -11.34
CA VAL A 275 10.97 -13.39 -11.44
C VAL A 275 9.51 -12.95 -11.39
N CYS A 276 9.14 -12.08 -10.47
CA CYS A 276 7.84 -11.42 -10.48
C CYS A 276 7.86 -10.28 -11.50
N LEU A 277 7.46 -10.58 -12.74
CA LEU A 277 7.37 -9.58 -13.81
C LEU A 277 6.06 -8.81 -13.72
N THR A 278 6.17 -7.47 -13.79
CA THR A 278 4.99 -6.61 -13.66
C THR A 278 4.92 -5.57 -14.77
N HIS A 279 3.73 -5.01 -14.96
CA HIS A 279 3.55 -3.82 -15.77
C HIS A 279 2.50 -2.89 -15.17
N ARG A 280 2.53 -1.63 -15.58
CA ARG A 280 1.60 -0.62 -15.09
C ARG A 280 0.48 -0.39 -16.09
N LEU A 281 -0.74 -0.31 -15.55
CA LEU A 281 -1.94 0.13 -16.25
C LEU A 281 -2.35 1.51 -15.74
N GLU A 282 -3.01 2.28 -16.60
CA GLU A 282 -3.44 3.65 -16.32
C GLU A 282 -4.82 3.90 -16.90
N MET A 283 -5.67 4.63 -16.14
CA MET A 283 -6.97 5.14 -16.57
C MET A 283 -7.09 6.61 -16.18
N ASP A 284 -7.99 7.35 -16.83
CA ASP A 284 -8.40 8.65 -16.33
C ASP A 284 -9.24 8.44 -15.06
N LEU A 285 -9.06 9.29 -14.05
CA LEU A 285 -9.79 9.23 -12.79
C LEU A 285 -11.02 10.13 -12.87
N PRO A 286 -12.25 9.57 -12.93
CA PRO A 286 -13.45 10.35 -13.20
C PRO A 286 -14.08 11.03 -11.96
N GLY A 287 -13.57 10.75 -10.75
CA GLY A 287 -14.15 11.23 -9.50
C GLY A 287 -13.16 11.30 -8.35
N ASP A 288 -13.68 11.33 -7.13
CA ASP A 288 -12.88 11.43 -5.92
C ASP A 288 -12.24 10.07 -5.55
N PRO A 289 -10.94 10.01 -5.19
CA PRO A 289 -10.30 8.80 -4.71
C PRO A 289 -10.92 8.20 -3.44
N TRP A 290 -11.60 8.98 -2.62
CA TRP A 290 -12.34 8.47 -1.49
C TRP A 290 -13.56 7.64 -1.92
N ASP A 291 -14.30 8.10 -2.92
CA ASP A 291 -15.42 7.33 -3.49
C ASP A 291 -14.89 6.06 -4.17
N LEU A 292 -13.75 6.16 -4.87
CA LEU A 292 -13.05 5.00 -5.45
C LEU A 292 -12.67 3.97 -4.38
N PHE A 293 -12.25 4.42 -3.18
CA PHE A 293 -11.99 3.50 -2.06
C PHE A 293 -13.24 2.75 -1.64
N GLY A 294 -14.39 3.44 -1.55
CA GLY A 294 -15.70 2.84 -1.26
C GLY A 294 -16.06 1.76 -2.26
N ASP A 295 -16.00 2.07 -3.55
CA ASP A 295 -16.30 1.14 -4.64
C ASP A 295 -15.34 -0.07 -4.64
N LEU A 296 -14.03 0.17 -4.51
CA LEU A 296 -13.04 -0.90 -4.50
C LEU A 296 -13.20 -1.83 -3.29
N ARG A 297 -13.52 -1.27 -2.12
CA ARG A 297 -13.79 -2.01 -0.90
C ARG A 297 -14.98 -2.97 -1.02
N GLU A 298 -16.02 -2.57 -1.76
CA GLU A 298 -17.20 -3.39 -2.03
C GLU A 298 -16.92 -4.46 -3.10
N ILE A 299 -16.24 -4.10 -4.19
CA ILE A 299 -15.93 -4.99 -5.30
C ILE A 299 -14.86 -6.03 -4.91
N ASN A 300 -13.87 -5.64 -4.14
CA ASN A 300 -12.74 -6.48 -3.75
C ASN A 300 -12.41 -6.35 -2.26
N PRO A 301 -13.28 -6.82 -1.36
CA PRO A 301 -13.02 -6.76 0.07
C PRO A 301 -11.72 -7.51 0.43
N ALA A 302 -10.90 -6.91 1.30
CA ALA A 302 -9.58 -7.43 1.64
C ALA A 302 -9.21 -7.16 3.10
N PRO A 303 -8.36 -7.99 3.74
CA PRO A 303 -7.98 -7.83 5.14
C PRO A 303 -7.05 -6.64 5.41
N PHE A 304 -6.39 -6.10 4.39
CA PHE A 304 -5.50 -4.93 4.46
C PHE A 304 -5.95 -3.85 3.47
N ALA A 305 -7.25 -3.57 3.43
CA ALA A 305 -7.73 -2.42 2.68
C ALA A 305 -7.18 -1.14 3.31
N SER A 306 -6.78 -0.17 2.48
CA SER A 306 -6.24 1.08 2.99
C SER A 306 -6.48 2.24 2.05
N TRP A 307 -6.64 3.42 2.63
CA TRP A 307 -6.65 4.68 1.94
C TRP A 307 -5.64 5.61 2.61
N LEU A 308 -4.68 6.10 1.83
CA LEU A 308 -3.70 7.07 2.28
C LEU A 308 -3.82 8.32 1.44
N GLN A 309 -3.96 9.46 2.09
CA GLN A 309 -3.99 10.78 1.45
C GLN A 309 -2.74 11.55 1.78
N PHE A 310 -2.03 11.99 0.75
CA PHE A 310 -0.90 12.91 0.81
C PHE A 310 -1.24 14.20 0.06
N PRO A 311 -0.48 15.29 0.23
CA PRO A 311 -0.81 16.58 -0.39
C PRO A 311 -1.03 16.55 -1.90
N ASP A 312 -0.28 15.71 -2.63
CA ASP A 312 -0.25 15.70 -4.10
C ASP A 312 -0.79 14.40 -4.73
N PHE A 313 -1.09 13.38 -3.94
CA PHE A 313 -1.58 12.08 -4.43
C PHE A 313 -2.29 11.29 -3.33
N GLN A 314 -3.04 10.28 -3.74
CA GLN A 314 -3.68 9.35 -2.83
C GLN A 314 -3.40 7.91 -3.25
N VAL A 315 -3.43 6.99 -2.28
CA VAL A 315 -3.28 5.55 -2.51
C VAL A 315 -4.54 4.85 -2.00
N VAL A 316 -5.20 4.13 -2.89
CA VAL A 316 -6.37 3.29 -2.62
C VAL A 316 -5.95 1.84 -2.76
N SER A 317 -6.07 1.04 -1.71
CA SER A 317 -5.57 -0.34 -1.68
C SER A 317 -6.61 -1.32 -1.16
N ALA A 318 -6.67 -2.50 -1.77
CA ALA A 318 -7.41 -3.68 -1.32
C ALA A 318 -6.46 -4.89 -1.26
N SER A 319 -5.37 -4.74 -0.50
CA SER A 319 -4.35 -5.77 -0.40
C SER A 319 -4.82 -6.99 0.40
N PRO A 320 -4.64 -8.21 -0.12
CA PRO A 320 -4.94 -9.43 0.61
C PRO A 320 -3.77 -9.94 1.46
N GLU A 321 -2.54 -9.41 1.29
CA GLU A 321 -1.31 -10.07 1.75
C GLU A 321 -0.59 -9.26 2.83
N ARG A 322 -0.35 -9.89 3.99
CA ARG A 322 0.57 -9.33 4.99
C ARG A 322 2.01 -9.49 4.51
N PHE A 323 2.72 -8.37 4.43
CA PHE A 323 4.16 -8.38 4.23
C PHE A 323 4.88 -8.81 5.49
N LEU A 324 4.70 -8.07 6.59
CA LEU A 324 5.49 -8.25 7.79
C LEU A 324 4.81 -7.62 9.00
N SER A 325 4.73 -8.34 10.11
CA SER A 325 4.33 -7.77 11.41
C SER A 325 5.36 -8.08 12.48
N LEU A 326 5.37 -7.26 13.54
CA LEU A 326 6.13 -7.47 14.76
C LEU A 326 5.22 -7.19 15.95
N ASP A 327 5.05 -8.17 16.83
CA ASP A 327 4.21 -8.03 18.02
C ASP A 327 5.00 -7.57 19.26
N GLU A 328 4.29 -7.37 20.39
CA GLU A 328 4.84 -6.97 21.69
C GLU A 328 5.83 -7.99 22.27
N ASP A 329 5.68 -9.27 21.93
CA ASP A 329 6.60 -10.36 22.30
C ASP A 329 7.83 -10.45 21.37
N ARG A 330 7.96 -9.48 20.45
CA ARG A 330 9.02 -9.43 19.43
C ARG A 330 9.01 -10.61 18.47
N ILE A 331 7.83 -11.17 18.20
CA ILE A 331 7.64 -12.18 17.18
C ILE A 331 7.34 -11.48 15.85
N ALA A 332 8.25 -11.63 14.90
CA ALA A 332 8.05 -11.25 13.51
C ALA A 332 7.27 -12.34 12.78
N GLU A 333 6.29 -11.93 11.97
CA GLU A 333 5.50 -12.82 11.13
C GLU A 333 5.38 -12.28 9.70
N SER A 334 5.49 -13.17 8.73
CA SER A 334 5.15 -12.91 7.32
C SER A 334 4.23 -14.02 6.81
N ARG A 335 3.27 -13.66 5.94
CA ARG A 335 2.25 -14.59 5.45
C ARG A 335 2.15 -14.58 3.92
N PRO A 336 3.13 -15.16 3.22
CA PRO A 336 3.11 -15.22 1.77
C PRO A 336 1.94 -16.04 1.23
N ILE A 337 1.32 -15.51 0.18
CA ILE A 337 0.22 -16.14 -0.55
C ILE A 337 0.70 -16.52 -1.95
N LYS A 338 0.49 -17.78 -2.34
CA LYS A 338 0.66 -18.25 -3.71
C LYS A 338 -0.46 -19.23 -4.06
N GLY A 339 -1.08 -19.00 -5.20
CA GLY A 339 -2.24 -19.77 -5.63
C GLY A 339 -3.55 -19.23 -5.08
N THR A 340 -4.47 -18.96 -5.99
CA THR A 340 -5.82 -18.45 -5.70
C THR A 340 -6.82 -19.15 -6.62
N ARG A 341 -7.98 -19.52 -6.09
CA ARG A 341 -9.12 -20.01 -6.88
C ARG A 341 -10.37 -19.22 -6.47
N PRO A 342 -11.26 -18.90 -7.40
CA PRO A 342 -12.55 -18.28 -7.05
C PRO A 342 -13.41 -19.23 -6.21
N ARG A 343 -14.41 -18.68 -5.53
CA ARG A 343 -15.49 -19.50 -4.95
C ARG A 343 -16.35 -20.06 -6.07
N GLY A 344 -16.89 -21.24 -5.84
CA GLY A 344 -17.81 -21.89 -6.77
C GLY A 344 -19.25 -21.42 -6.61
N GLY A 345 -20.11 -21.81 -7.56
CA GLY A 345 -21.55 -21.53 -7.51
C GLY A 345 -22.33 -22.36 -6.49
N GLY A 346 -21.64 -23.24 -5.73
CA GLY A 346 -22.24 -24.09 -4.70
C GLY A 346 -21.22 -24.97 -4.00
N PRO A 347 -21.64 -25.72 -2.93
CA PRO A 347 -20.73 -26.47 -2.05
C PRO A 347 -19.87 -27.54 -2.75
N GLU A 348 -20.39 -28.18 -3.79
CA GLU A 348 -19.67 -29.21 -4.53
C GLU A 348 -18.54 -28.60 -5.38
N GLU A 349 -18.81 -27.48 -6.03
CA GLU A 349 -17.83 -26.74 -6.82
C GLU A 349 -16.77 -26.07 -5.92
N ASP A 350 -17.18 -25.52 -4.77
CA ASP A 350 -16.27 -25.01 -3.74
C ASP A 350 -15.28 -26.08 -3.30
N THR A 351 -15.79 -27.28 -3.01
CA THR A 351 -14.94 -28.40 -2.60
C THR A 351 -13.94 -28.77 -3.70
N ARG A 352 -14.39 -28.85 -4.95
CA ARG A 352 -13.54 -29.16 -6.10
C ARG A 352 -12.43 -28.13 -6.28
N LEU A 353 -12.77 -26.84 -6.26
CA LEU A 353 -11.79 -25.73 -6.44
C LEU A 353 -10.78 -25.68 -5.29
N ARG A 354 -11.23 -25.92 -4.06
CA ARG A 354 -10.38 -26.01 -2.88
C ARG A 354 -9.38 -27.19 -2.98
N GLU A 355 -9.87 -28.38 -3.38
CA GLU A 355 -9.03 -29.57 -3.58
C GLU A 355 -8.06 -29.38 -4.76
N GLU A 356 -8.50 -28.76 -5.86
CA GLU A 356 -7.65 -28.40 -6.99
C GLU A 356 -6.48 -27.51 -6.55
N LEU A 357 -6.77 -26.45 -5.77
CA LEU A 357 -5.73 -25.56 -5.24
C LEU A 357 -4.77 -26.34 -4.32
N ALA A 358 -5.29 -27.12 -3.38
CA ALA A 358 -4.49 -27.91 -2.45
C ALA A 358 -3.60 -28.95 -3.16
N GLY A 359 -4.08 -29.50 -4.30
CA GLY A 359 -3.38 -30.49 -5.12
C GLY A 359 -2.44 -29.89 -6.18
N SER A 360 -2.46 -28.57 -6.40
CA SER A 360 -1.68 -27.91 -7.43
C SER A 360 -0.17 -27.99 -7.15
N ALA A 361 0.55 -28.76 -7.96
CA ALA A 361 2.00 -28.91 -7.81
C ALA A 361 2.74 -27.60 -8.09
N LYS A 362 2.26 -26.79 -9.05
CA LYS A 362 2.82 -25.47 -9.38
C LYS A 362 2.68 -24.52 -8.19
N ASP A 363 1.45 -24.29 -7.69
CA ASP A 363 1.18 -23.35 -6.60
C ASP A 363 1.96 -23.73 -5.33
N ARG A 364 2.06 -25.04 -5.05
CA ARG A 364 2.84 -25.56 -3.92
C ARG A 364 4.34 -25.31 -4.06
N ALA A 365 4.92 -25.53 -5.24
CA ALA A 365 6.34 -25.28 -5.50
C ALA A 365 6.69 -23.81 -5.37
N GLU A 366 5.88 -22.92 -5.95
CA GLU A 366 6.05 -21.47 -5.83
C GLU A 366 5.91 -21.01 -4.38
N ASN A 367 4.92 -21.54 -3.63
CA ASN A 367 4.74 -21.19 -2.22
C ASN A 367 5.96 -21.59 -1.37
N VAL A 368 6.51 -22.81 -1.54
CA VAL A 368 7.71 -23.25 -0.81
C VAL A 368 8.91 -22.36 -1.12
N MET A 369 9.08 -21.94 -2.38
CA MET A 369 10.19 -21.07 -2.78
C MET A 369 10.12 -19.71 -2.07
N ILE A 370 8.93 -19.10 -2.01
CA ILE A 370 8.76 -17.82 -1.30
C ILE A 370 8.88 -18.01 0.22
N VAL A 371 8.37 -19.10 0.78
CA VAL A 371 8.59 -19.43 2.21
C VAL A 371 10.07 -19.51 2.53
N ASP A 372 10.88 -20.14 1.69
CA ASP A 372 12.32 -20.25 1.92
C ASP A 372 13.03 -18.89 1.82
N LEU A 373 12.61 -18.04 0.86
CA LEU A 373 13.10 -16.68 0.74
C LEU A 373 12.77 -15.86 2.00
N VAL A 374 11.52 -15.90 2.49
CA VAL A 374 11.09 -15.21 3.72
C VAL A 374 11.84 -15.73 4.94
N ARG A 375 12.08 -17.05 5.04
CA ARG A 375 12.90 -17.63 6.11
C ARG A 375 14.33 -17.08 6.11
N ASN A 376 14.92 -16.93 4.92
CA ASN A 376 16.24 -16.31 4.76
C ASN A 376 16.23 -14.84 5.20
N ASP A 377 15.26 -14.07 4.78
CA ASP A 377 15.11 -12.64 5.13
C ASP A 377 14.98 -12.45 6.64
N LEU A 378 14.04 -13.14 7.28
CA LEU A 378 13.87 -13.12 8.74
C LEU A 378 15.12 -13.61 9.47
N GLY A 379 15.79 -14.64 8.94
CA GLY A 379 17.01 -15.21 9.52
C GLY A 379 18.15 -14.21 9.68
N ARG A 380 18.19 -13.12 8.89
CA ARG A 380 19.21 -12.06 8.98
C ARG A 380 19.17 -11.31 10.32
N VAL A 381 17.97 -11.18 10.90
CA VAL A 381 17.73 -10.39 12.13
C VAL A 381 17.12 -11.20 13.28
N ALA A 382 16.81 -12.46 13.06
CA ALA A 382 16.20 -13.34 14.05
C ALA A 382 17.21 -13.88 15.07
N GLU A 383 16.71 -14.28 16.23
CA GLU A 383 17.46 -15.16 17.15
C GLU A 383 17.76 -16.49 16.46
N ILE A 384 18.98 -17.00 16.65
CA ILE A 384 19.41 -18.26 16.02
C ILE A 384 18.49 -19.40 16.47
N GLY A 385 17.94 -20.12 15.49
CA GLY A 385 17.05 -21.26 15.73
C GLY A 385 15.58 -20.88 15.98
N SER A 386 15.20 -19.60 15.96
CA SER A 386 13.81 -19.16 16.19
C SER A 386 12.95 -19.14 14.93
N VAL A 387 13.55 -19.18 13.73
CA VAL A 387 12.78 -19.18 12.47
C VAL A 387 12.00 -20.48 12.33
N SER A 388 10.71 -20.38 12.18
CA SER A 388 9.77 -21.52 12.08
C SER A 388 8.70 -21.28 11.02
N VAL A 389 8.08 -22.36 10.56
CA VAL A 389 6.94 -22.34 9.63
C VAL A 389 5.78 -23.09 10.29
N PRO A 390 5.02 -22.43 11.19
CA PRO A 390 3.93 -23.09 11.92
C PRO A 390 2.78 -23.53 11.02
N GLU A 391 2.59 -22.86 9.89
CA GLU A 391 1.58 -23.20 8.89
C GLU A 391 2.25 -23.22 7.51
N LEU A 392 2.13 -24.34 6.81
CA LEU A 392 2.67 -24.53 5.47
C LEU A 392 1.57 -24.95 4.50
N GLN A 393 1.33 -24.12 3.46
CA GLN A 393 0.40 -24.43 2.37
C GLN A 393 -1.03 -24.73 2.85
N ILE A 394 -1.51 -24.01 3.84
CA ILE A 394 -2.91 -24.12 4.26
C ILE A 394 -3.81 -23.42 3.24
N ILE A 395 -5.03 -23.93 3.05
CA ILE A 395 -6.03 -23.26 2.24
C ILE A 395 -6.91 -22.42 3.15
N GLU A 396 -6.87 -21.12 2.97
CA GLU A 396 -7.75 -20.16 3.61
C GLU A 396 -8.96 -19.87 2.73
N GLU A 397 -10.12 -19.82 3.37
CA GLU A 397 -11.41 -19.58 2.72
C GLU A 397 -11.85 -18.14 2.98
N TYR A 398 -11.97 -17.36 1.93
CA TYR A 398 -12.51 -16.01 1.97
C TYR A 398 -13.87 -15.96 1.27
N ALA A 399 -14.57 -14.85 1.39
CA ALA A 399 -15.90 -14.69 0.81
C ALA A 399 -15.93 -14.92 -0.72
N THR A 400 -14.88 -14.52 -1.42
CA THR A 400 -14.80 -14.54 -2.89
C THR A 400 -13.76 -15.52 -3.44
N VAL A 401 -12.81 -15.98 -2.63
CA VAL A 401 -11.68 -16.80 -3.09
C VAL A 401 -11.21 -17.82 -2.05
N PHE A 402 -10.52 -18.86 -2.54
CA PHE A 402 -9.61 -19.72 -1.77
C PHE A 402 -8.19 -19.29 -2.03
N GLN A 403 -7.34 -19.23 -0.99
CA GLN A 403 -5.93 -18.86 -1.10
C GLN A 403 -5.04 -19.90 -0.40
N MET A 404 -3.91 -20.24 -1.02
CA MET A 404 -2.88 -21.05 -0.39
C MET A 404 -1.90 -20.14 0.34
N VAL A 405 -1.85 -20.26 1.66
CA VAL A 405 -1.09 -19.38 2.55
C VAL A 405 -0.10 -20.20 3.37
N SER A 406 1.08 -19.64 3.59
CA SER A 406 2.03 -20.14 4.58
C SER A 406 2.35 -19.05 5.59
N THR A 407 2.69 -19.44 6.82
CA THR A 407 3.08 -18.52 7.89
C THR A 407 4.52 -18.80 8.28
N VAL A 408 5.37 -17.78 8.22
CA VAL A 408 6.75 -17.83 8.68
C VAL A 408 6.90 -16.91 9.89
N ARG A 409 7.43 -17.43 10.98
CA ARG A 409 7.66 -16.68 12.23
C ARG A 409 9.10 -16.74 12.67
N ALA A 410 9.54 -15.69 13.33
CA ALA A 410 10.84 -15.63 13.98
C ALA A 410 10.80 -14.68 15.19
N ARG A 411 11.61 -14.95 16.19
CA ARG A 411 11.84 -13.97 17.28
C ARG A 411 12.94 -12.99 16.86
N LEU A 412 12.63 -11.69 16.89
CA LEU A 412 13.61 -10.65 16.57
C LEU A 412 14.70 -10.62 17.63
N ARG A 413 15.97 -10.71 17.19
CA ARG A 413 17.15 -10.73 18.08
C ARG A 413 17.30 -9.42 18.85
N ALA A 414 17.77 -9.51 20.10
CA ALA A 414 18.09 -8.34 20.91
C ALA A 414 19.05 -7.38 20.18
N GLY A 415 18.78 -6.08 20.26
CA GLY A 415 19.53 -5.02 19.60
C GLY A 415 19.08 -4.67 18.18
N TYR A 416 18.12 -5.40 17.62
CA TYR A 416 17.42 -5.05 16.37
C TYR A 416 16.05 -4.51 16.70
N ASP A 417 15.53 -3.61 15.88
CA ASP A 417 14.19 -3.02 16.00
C ASP A 417 13.31 -3.30 14.77
N ALA A 418 12.13 -2.72 14.75
CA ALA A 418 11.16 -2.86 13.67
C ALA A 418 11.71 -2.33 12.32
N PHE A 419 12.54 -1.27 12.34
CA PHE A 419 13.15 -0.71 11.12
C PHE A 419 14.22 -1.64 10.57
N ASP A 420 15.03 -2.27 11.43
CA ASP A 420 16.00 -3.28 11.01
C ASP A 420 15.31 -4.50 10.40
N LEU A 421 14.17 -4.89 10.96
CA LEU A 421 13.35 -5.99 10.47
C LEU A 421 12.82 -5.71 9.06
N VAL A 422 12.22 -4.51 8.82
CA VAL A 422 11.78 -4.12 7.48
C VAL A 422 12.98 -4.08 6.53
N ARG A 423 14.08 -3.43 6.90
CA ARG A 423 15.29 -3.34 6.06
C ARG A 423 15.84 -4.70 5.65
N ALA A 424 15.75 -5.70 6.54
CA ALA A 424 16.22 -7.06 6.25
C ALA A 424 15.31 -7.81 5.26
N CYS A 425 14.01 -7.54 5.26
CA CYS A 425 13.02 -8.28 4.49
C CYS A 425 12.57 -7.59 3.20
N PHE A 426 12.72 -6.26 3.10
CA PHE A 426 12.21 -5.45 1.99
C PHE A 426 13.12 -5.51 0.74
N PRO A 427 12.52 -5.46 -0.49
CA PRO A 427 11.10 -5.65 -0.79
C PRO A 427 10.62 -7.08 -0.54
N GLY A 428 9.29 -7.25 -0.46
CA GLY A 428 8.67 -8.56 -0.23
C GLY A 428 9.07 -9.60 -1.29
N GLY A 429 9.36 -10.82 -0.85
CA GLY A 429 9.80 -11.90 -1.73
C GLY A 429 8.78 -12.25 -2.81
N SER A 430 7.48 -12.19 -2.51
CA SER A 430 6.39 -12.44 -3.46
C SER A 430 6.36 -11.44 -4.63
N MET A 431 7.00 -10.27 -4.48
CA MET A 431 7.04 -9.20 -5.47
C MET A 431 8.39 -9.05 -6.17
N THR A 432 9.37 -9.89 -5.86
CA THR A 432 10.71 -9.85 -6.44
C THR A 432 11.04 -11.12 -7.20
N GLY A 433 11.42 -12.15 -6.54
CA GLY A 433 11.83 -13.45 -7.08
C GLY A 433 12.97 -14.05 -6.28
N ALA A 434 13.49 -15.15 -6.74
CA ALA A 434 14.53 -15.91 -6.03
C ALA A 434 15.70 -16.29 -6.97
N PRO A 435 16.96 -15.95 -6.62
CA PRO A 435 17.42 -15.11 -5.50
C PRO A 435 17.01 -13.65 -5.64
N LYS A 436 16.65 -12.97 -4.51
CA LYS A 436 16.03 -11.65 -4.49
C LYS A 436 16.81 -10.58 -5.27
N ILE A 437 18.08 -10.37 -4.97
CA ILE A 437 18.90 -9.29 -5.56
C ILE A 437 19.05 -9.49 -7.07
N GLU A 438 19.27 -10.70 -7.53
CA GLU A 438 19.40 -10.98 -8.97
C GLU A 438 18.07 -10.79 -9.71
N ALA A 439 16.97 -11.26 -9.11
CA ALA A 439 15.64 -11.00 -9.65
C ALA A 439 15.36 -9.49 -9.75
N MET A 440 15.72 -8.68 -8.75
CA MET A 440 15.54 -7.22 -8.80
C MET A 440 16.36 -6.56 -9.91
N LYS A 441 17.57 -7.02 -10.20
CA LYS A 441 18.38 -6.53 -11.33
C LYS A 441 17.71 -6.85 -12.68
N ILE A 442 17.17 -8.07 -12.83
CA ILE A 442 16.45 -8.49 -14.02
C ILE A 442 15.17 -7.64 -14.21
N ILE A 443 14.43 -7.41 -13.14
CA ILE A 443 13.24 -6.55 -13.13
C ILE A 443 13.60 -5.13 -13.60
N ASP A 444 14.64 -4.52 -13.03
CA ASP A 444 15.09 -3.18 -13.42
C ASP A 444 15.49 -3.08 -14.90
N ALA A 445 16.08 -4.13 -15.45
CA ALA A 445 16.51 -4.19 -16.85
C ALA A 445 15.34 -4.42 -17.85
N ILE A 446 14.25 -5.05 -17.40
CA ILE A 446 13.15 -5.47 -18.27
C ILE A 446 11.95 -4.52 -18.18
N GLU A 447 11.57 -4.07 -16.98
CA GLU A 447 10.42 -3.20 -16.79
C GLU A 447 10.70 -1.77 -17.27
N PRO A 448 9.84 -1.17 -18.12
CA PRO A 448 10.15 0.12 -18.76
C PRO A 448 10.03 1.31 -17.82
N VAL A 449 9.29 1.16 -16.71
CA VAL A 449 9.00 2.21 -15.74
C VAL A 449 9.13 1.70 -14.32
N LYS A 450 9.46 2.58 -13.39
CA LYS A 450 9.52 2.27 -11.97
C LYS A 450 8.15 1.89 -11.42
N ARG A 451 8.13 0.99 -10.44
CA ARG A 451 6.91 0.49 -9.81
C ARG A 451 6.25 1.52 -8.88
N GLY A 452 7.06 2.38 -8.24
CA GLY A 452 6.59 3.35 -7.27
C GLY A 452 6.00 2.70 -6.02
N VAL A 453 4.79 3.11 -5.63
CA VAL A 453 4.11 2.57 -4.45
C VAL A 453 3.76 1.08 -4.63
N TYR A 454 3.40 0.66 -5.84
CA TYR A 454 3.09 -0.73 -6.16
C TYR A 454 4.29 -1.66 -5.88
N SER A 455 4.04 -2.86 -5.39
CA SER A 455 5.06 -3.83 -4.95
C SER A 455 5.85 -3.42 -3.71
N GLY A 456 5.54 -2.28 -3.12
CA GLY A 456 6.07 -1.82 -1.85
C GLY A 456 5.27 -2.35 -0.66
N ALA A 457 5.26 -1.60 0.44
CA ALA A 457 4.52 -1.96 1.66
C ALA A 457 3.81 -0.75 2.28
N ILE A 458 2.55 -0.92 2.69
CA ILE A 458 1.75 0.05 3.45
C ILE A 458 1.55 -0.47 4.87
N GLY A 459 1.71 0.39 5.87
CA GLY A 459 1.47 0.01 7.26
C GLY A 459 1.95 1.06 8.26
N TYR A 460 2.20 0.60 9.47
CA TYR A 460 2.56 1.47 10.58
C TYR A 460 3.70 0.91 11.45
N PHE A 461 4.37 1.81 12.16
CA PHE A 461 5.21 1.54 13.32
C PHE A 461 4.59 2.23 14.52
N ASP A 462 4.18 1.49 15.55
CA ASP A 462 3.75 2.08 16.81
C ASP A 462 4.96 2.46 17.67
N HIS A 463 4.79 3.47 18.53
CA HIS A 463 5.81 3.89 19.48
C HIS A 463 6.15 2.81 20.54
N ASP A 464 5.34 1.77 20.69
CA ASP A 464 5.64 0.62 21.55
C ASP A 464 6.59 -0.39 20.90
N GLY A 465 6.93 -0.18 19.62
CA GLY A 465 7.82 -1.02 18.84
C GLY A 465 7.12 -2.10 18.03
N THR A 466 5.79 -2.19 18.09
CA THR A 466 5.00 -3.06 17.21
C THR A 466 4.86 -2.46 15.82
N MET A 467 4.59 -3.30 14.82
CA MET A 467 4.31 -2.87 13.45
C MET A 467 3.45 -3.88 12.71
N ASP A 468 2.72 -3.43 11.67
CA ASP A 468 2.06 -4.29 10.70
C ASP A 468 2.05 -3.62 9.32
N PHE A 469 2.56 -4.33 8.31
CA PHE A 469 2.67 -3.89 6.93
C PHE A 469 2.07 -4.92 5.98
N SER A 470 1.30 -4.45 5.01
CA SER A 470 0.81 -5.22 3.86
C SER A 470 1.65 -4.99 2.62
N ILE A 471 1.68 -5.95 1.70
CA ILE A 471 2.21 -5.77 0.34
C ILE A 471 1.30 -4.84 -0.45
N VAL A 472 1.84 -3.90 -1.20
CA VAL A 472 1.04 -3.02 -2.07
C VAL A 472 0.74 -3.71 -3.39
N ILE A 473 -0.34 -4.47 -3.39
CA ILE A 473 -0.96 -5.10 -4.57
C ILE A 473 -2.47 -4.82 -4.54
N ARG A 474 -3.14 -4.97 -5.67
CA ARG A 474 -4.56 -4.59 -5.78
C ARG A 474 -4.79 -3.15 -5.33
N SER A 475 -3.89 -2.25 -5.74
CA SER A 475 -3.83 -0.87 -5.27
C SER A 475 -3.77 0.09 -6.44
N ILE A 476 -4.40 1.25 -6.27
CA ILE A 476 -4.48 2.33 -7.25
C ILE A 476 -3.80 3.57 -6.64
N VAL A 477 -2.91 4.19 -7.39
CA VAL A 477 -2.37 5.51 -7.07
C VAL A 477 -3.15 6.55 -7.88
N CYS A 478 -3.74 7.50 -7.19
CA CYS A 478 -4.51 8.59 -7.75
C CYS A 478 -3.68 9.88 -7.71
N LYS A 479 -3.32 10.41 -8.89
CA LYS A 479 -2.52 11.62 -9.03
C LYS A 479 -2.85 12.33 -10.33
N ASP A 480 -2.95 13.67 -10.32
CA ASP A 480 -3.14 14.52 -11.51
C ASP A 480 -4.30 14.06 -12.42
N GLY A 481 -5.44 13.63 -11.82
CA GLY A 481 -6.60 13.14 -12.54
C GLY A 481 -6.42 11.78 -13.20
N ARG A 482 -5.45 11.00 -12.75
CA ARG A 482 -5.15 9.65 -13.24
C ARG A 482 -5.20 8.61 -12.13
N ALA A 483 -5.68 7.43 -12.47
CA ALA A 483 -5.65 6.21 -11.69
C ALA A 483 -4.58 5.28 -12.29
N THR A 484 -3.50 5.00 -11.56
CA THR A 484 -2.41 4.12 -12.00
C THR A 484 -2.30 2.92 -11.08
N PHE A 485 -2.10 1.74 -11.64
CA PHE A 485 -1.99 0.50 -10.87
C PHE A 485 -1.07 -0.51 -11.55
N GLY A 486 -0.28 -1.20 -10.74
CA GLY A 486 0.59 -2.27 -11.17
C GLY A 486 -0.11 -3.63 -11.13
N VAL A 487 0.21 -4.48 -12.10
CA VAL A 487 -0.21 -5.88 -12.17
C VAL A 487 0.93 -6.74 -12.68
N GLY A 488 0.97 -8.00 -12.28
CA GLY A 488 2.04 -8.90 -12.70
C GLY A 488 1.85 -10.32 -12.19
N GLY A 489 2.79 -11.17 -12.51
CA GLY A 489 2.81 -12.58 -12.12
C GLY A 489 4.23 -13.10 -11.91
N ALA A 490 4.32 -14.27 -11.29
CA ALA A 490 5.57 -14.99 -11.08
C ALA A 490 5.92 -15.80 -12.32
N VAL A 491 6.97 -15.39 -13.02
CA VAL A 491 7.49 -16.13 -14.18
C VAL A 491 8.44 -17.21 -13.68
N VAL A 492 8.16 -18.45 -14.06
CA VAL A 492 8.97 -19.65 -13.81
C VAL A 492 9.33 -20.35 -15.14
N ALA A 493 10.14 -21.41 -15.08
CA ALA A 493 10.58 -22.11 -16.28
C ALA A 493 9.46 -22.58 -17.20
N ASP A 494 8.35 -23.04 -16.62
CA ASP A 494 7.20 -23.58 -17.35
C ASP A 494 6.12 -22.52 -17.68
N SER A 495 6.35 -21.24 -17.37
CA SER A 495 5.39 -20.16 -17.65
C SER A 495 5.12 -20.03 -19.16
N ASP A 496 3.84 -19.96 -19.53
CA ASP A 496 3.40 -19.63 -20.88
C ASP A 496 3.19 -18.12 -21.00
N PRO A 497 3.86 -17.42 -21.96
CA PRO A 497 3.80 -15.97 -22.05
C PRO A 497 2.39 -15.39 -22.22
N GLU A 498 1.51 -16.07 -22.98
CA GLU A 498 0.14 -15.58 -23.19
C GLU A 498 -0.72 -15.79 -21.94
N ALA A 499 -0.54 -16.91 -21.24
CA ALA A 499 -1.23 -17.18 -19.98
C ALA A 499 -0.80 -16.19 -18.89
N GLU A 500 0.50 -15.87 -18.78
CA GLU A 500 1.00 -14.86 -17.84
C GLU A 500 0.43 -13.46 -18.13
N TYR A 501 0.34 -13.07 -19.41
CA TYR A 501 -0.32 -11.82 -19.80
C TYR A 501 -1.79 -11.81 -19.40
N GLN A 502 -2.53 -12.89 -19.67
CA GLN A 502 -3.94 -13.00 -19.29
C GLN A 502 -4.13 -12.91 -17.76
N GLU A 503 -3.24 -13.52 -16.99
CA GLU A 503 -3.25 -13.43 -15.53
C GLU A 503 -3.13 -11.98 -15.04
N THR A 504 -2.31 -11.13 -15.71
CA THR A 504 -2.23 -9.71 -15.34
C THR A 504 -3.56 -8.99 -15.54
N LEU A 505 -4.28 -9.27 -16.62
CA LEU A 505 -5.60 -8.69 -16.90
C LEU A 505 -6.65 -9.17 -15.89
N ASP A 506 -6.61 -10.44 -15.51
CA ASP A 506 -7.50 -10.99 -14.48
C ASP A 506 -7.26 -10.32 -13.12
N LYS A 507 -6.01 -10.05 -12.77
CA LYS A 507 -5.63 -9.30 -11.57
C LYS A 507 -6.05 -7.82 -11.61
N ALA A 508 -6.12 -7.22 -12.80
CA ALA A 508 -6.55 -5.84 -13.00
C ALA A 508 -8.07 -5.66 -12.92
N ARG A 509 -8.84 -6.72 -13.14
CA ARG A 509 -10.30 -6.66 -13.38
C ARG A 509 -11.05 -5.87 -12.30
N ALA A 510 -10.80 -6.15 -11.03
CA ALA A 510 -11.47 -5.45 -9.93
C ALA A 510 -11.09 -3.96 -9.85
N LEU A 511 -9.83 -3.62 -10.14
CA LEU A 511 -9.35 -2.24 -10.14
C LEU A 511 -9.98 -1.44 -11.28
N ILE A 512 -10.04 -2.01 -12.47
CA ILE A 512 -10.69 -1.42 -13.65
C ILE A 512 -12.19 -1.23 -13.38
N ALA A 513 -12.85 -2.24 -12.78
CA ALA A 513 -14.27 -2.18 -12.44
C ALA A 513 -14.56 -1.04 -11.44
N ALA A 514 -13.71 -0.86 -10.41
CA ALA A 514 -13.88 0.21 -9.44
C ALA A 514 -13.75 1.61 -10.08
N VAL A 515 -12.75 1.83 -10.96
CA VAL A 515 -12.59 3.11 -11.66
C VAL A 515 -13.78 3.39 -12.61
N ARG A 516 -14.32 2.35 -13.28
CA ARG A 516 -15.49 2.48 -14.14
C ARG A 516 -16.78 2.73 -13.36
N ALA A 517 -16.95 2.08 -12.21
CA ALA A 517 -18.09 2.33 -11.32
C ALA A 517 -18.15 3.79 -10.89
N LEU A 518 -17.01 4.40 -10.57
CA LEU A 518 -16.89 5.81 -10.24
C LEU A 518 -17.31 6.74 -11.41
N ALA A 519 -17.17 6.28 -12.65
CA ALA A 519 -17.66 6.99 -13.85
C ALA A 519 -19.17 6.80 -14.10
N GLY A 520 -19.85 5.96 -13.34
CA GLY A 520 -21.22 5.53 -13.61
C GLY A 520 -21.33 4.54 -14.79
N GLU A 521 -20.23 3.93 -15.21
CA GLU A 521 -20.15 2.95 -16.29
C GLU A 521 -20.22 1.50 -15.76
N GLY A 522 -20.92 1.20 -14.70
CA GLY A 522 -20.92 -0.12 -14.09
C GLY A 522 -22.31 -0.72 -13.94
N GLU A 523 -22.55 -1.88 -14.55
CA GLU A 523 -23.39 -2.89 -13.89
C GLU A 523 -22.53 -3.45 -12.74
N ALA A 524 -23.08 -3.44 -11.51
CA ALA A 524 -22.44 -4.13 -10.38
C ALA A 524 -22.22 -5.60 -10.76
N PRO A 525 -21.05 -6.19 -10.41
CA PRO A 525 -20.72 -7.56 -10.76
C PRO A 525 -21.69 -8.57 -10.15
#